data_b4781af0ff9d57b24bba87dfd47aa346
#
_entry.id   b4781af0ff9d57b24bba87dfd47aa346
#
_cell.length_a   1.000
_cell.length_b   1.000
_cell.length_c   1.000
_cell.angle_alpha   90.00
_cell.angle_beta   90.00
_cell.angle_gamma   90.00
#
_symmetry.space_group_name_H-M   'P 1'
#
loop_
_entity.id
_entity.type
_entity.pdbx_description
1 polymer ?
#
loop_
_entity_poly.entity_id
_entity_poly.type
_entity_poly.pdbx_seq_one_letter_code
_entity_poly.pdbx_strand_id
1 'polypeptide(L)'
;MRAVQYRTIGSEPEVVEVPTPDPGPGQVRLRVSAAGLCHSDSFVMGLPEEQYVYGLPLTLGHEGAGVVDALGEGVTGVEVGEPMAVYGPWGCGLCHACAKGAENYCPRAAELGIAPPGLGAPGALAEYMIVDDVRHLVPLGDLDPVATVSLTDAGLTPYHAIVSSLDALPAGSTAVVIGAGGLGHVASRSCGRSPAPPSSRWT
;
A
#
# COMPACT_ATOMS: atom_id res chain seq x y z
N MET A 1 -11.56 -3.11 18.14
CA MET A 1 -11.39 -3.82 16.89
C MET A 1 -10.33 -4.90 16.99
N ARG A 2 -10.42 -5.95 16.20
CA ARG A 2 -9.34 -6.94 16.09
C ARG A 2 -8.27 -6.45 15.13
N ALA A 3 -7.01 -6.78 15.47
CA ALA A 3 -5.85 -6.51 14.64
C ALA A 3 -4.82 -7.63 14.77
N VAL A 4 -4.03 -7.88 13.74
CA VAL A 4 -2.87 -8.77 13.79
C VAL A 4 -1.64 -7.91 14.05
N GLN A 5 -1.04 -8.07 15.21
CA GLN A 5 0.10 -7.27 15.64
C GLN A 5 1.35 -8.11 15.85
N TYR A 6 2.47 -7.60 15.35
CA TYR A 6 3.81 -8.02 15.76
C TYR A 6 4.22 -7.17 16.96
N ARG A 7 4.43 -7.82 18.10
CA ARG A 7 4.57 -7.16 19.41
C ARG A 7 5.94 -7.36 20.06
N THR A 8 6.60 -8.45 19.71
CA THR A 8 7.89 -8.83 20.29
C THR A 8 8.76 -9.40 19.17
N ILE A 9 10.00 -8.88 19.05
CA ILE A 9 10.94 -9.34 18.03
C ILE A 9 11.24 -10.83 18.23
N GLY A 10 11.18 -11.59 17.13
CA GLY A 10 11.41 -13.04 17.11
C GLY A 10 10.23 -13.89 17.58
N SER A 11 9.06 -13.29 17.86
CA SER A 11 7.83 -14.02 18.17
C SER A 11 6.91 -14.15 16.95
N GLU A 12 5.88 -14.96 17.07
CA GLU A 12 4.77 -14.97 16.11
C GLU A 12 3.88 -13.74 16.30
N PRO A 13 3.20 -13.26 15.25
CA PRO A 13 2.22 -12.20 15.37
C PRO A 13 0.97 -12.68 16.12
N GLU A 14 0.31 -11.77 16.82
CA GLU A 14 -0.84 -12.06 17.67
C GLU A 14 -2.11 -11.38 17.14
N VAL A 15 -3.24 -12.08 17.25
CA VAL A 15 -4.55 -11.45 17.10
C VAL A 15 -4.93 -10.80 18.42
N VAL A 16 -5.06 -9.48 18.41
CA VAL A 16 -5.33 -8.69 19.60
C VAL A 16 -6.57 -7.80 19.43
N GLU A 17 -7.16 -7.40 20.53
CA GLU A 17 -8.17 -6.36 20.56
C GLU A 17 -7.54 -5.02 20.92
N VAL A 18 -7.76 -4.02 20.07
CA VAL A 18 -7.28 -2.65 20.23
C VAL A 18 -8.44 -1.66 20.04
N PRO A 19 -8.35 -0.43 20.55
CA PRO A 19 -9.34 0.60 20.24
C PRO A 19 -9.46 0.81 18.73
N THR A 20 -10.68 1.05 18.24
CA THR A 20 -10.86 1.51 16.86
C THR A 20 -10.32 2.94 16.76
N PRO A 21 -9.40 3.23 15.84
CA PRO A 21 -8.82 4.57 15.74
C PRO A 21 -9.82 5.56 15.15
N ASP A 22 -9.85 6.78 15.65
CA ASP A 22 -10.59 7.87 15.04
C ASP A 22 -9.69 8.65 14.07
N PRO A 23 -10.20 9.05 12.88
CA PRO A 23 -9.39 9.81 11.93
C PRO A 23 -9.16 11.23 12.42
N GLY A 24 -7.89 11.65 12.45
CA GLY A 24 -7.49 13.03 12.69
C GLY A 24 -7.75 13.94 11.48
N PRO A 25 -7.43 15.26 11.58
CA PRO A 25 -7.56 16.17 10.45
C PRO A 25 -6.82 15.67 9.21
N GLY A 26 -7.50 15.69 8.06
CA GLY A 26 -6.97 15.21 6.78
C GLY A 26 -6.93 13.69 6.59
N GLN A 27 -7.19 12.91 7.64
CA GLN A 27 -7.14 11.46 7.62
C GLN A 27 -8.47 10.81 7.24
N VAL A 28 -8.40 9.62 6.68
CA VAL A 28 -9.56 8.79 6.35
C VAL A 28 -9.47 7.46 7.10
N ARG A 29 -10.56 7.06 7.76
CA ARG A 29 -10.69 5.69 8.28
C ARG A 29 -11.35 4.80 7.26
N LEU A 30 -10.70 3.69 6.92
CA LEU A 30 -11.29 2.60 6.15
C LEU A 30 -11.75 1.48 7.08
N ARG A 31 -12.95 0.96 6.83
CA ARG A 31 -13.34 -0.37 7.27
C ARG A 31 -12.78 -1.35 6.27
N VAL A 32 -11.79 -2.12 6.70
CA VAL A 32 -11.04 -3.04 5.82
C VAL A 32 -11.94 -4.17 5.36
N SER A 33 -12.03 -4.37 4.06
CA SER A 33 -12.74 -5.49 3.42
C SER A 33 -11.81 -6.66 3.13
N ALA A 34 -10.56 -6.34 2.81
CA ALA A 34 -9.51 -7.33 2.53
C ALA A 34 -8.13 -6.73 2.80
N ALA A 35 -7.21 -7.60 3.22
CA ALA A 35 -5.78 -7.31 3.30
C ALA A 35 -5.01 -8.46 2.64
N GLY A 36 -4.02 -8.12 1.81
CA GLY A 36 -3.11 -9.09 1.24
C GLY A 36 -1.98 -9.44 2.21
N LEU A 37 -1.47 -10.66 2.08
CA LEU A 37 -0.26 -11.11 2.77
C LEU A 37 0.89 -11.18 1.78
N CYS A 38 1.99 -10.56 2.12
CA CYS A 38 3.18 -10.49 1.30
C CYS A 38 4.41 -11.05 2.04
N HIS A 39 5.44 -11.39 1.27
CA HIS A 39 6.73 -11.79 1.83
C HIS A 39 7.39 -10.67 2.68
N SER A 40 7.03 -9.42 2.43
CA SER A 40 7.49 -8.28 3.23
C SER A 40 7.01 -8.36 4.68
N ASP A 41 5.83 -8.91 4.95
CA ASP A 41 5.36 -9.13 6.32
C ASP A 41 6.29 -10.11 7.06
N SER A 42 6.65 -11.22 6.40
CA SER A 42 7.62 -12.19 6.94
C SER A 42 9.03 -11.60 7.08
N PHE A 43 9.44 -10.75 6.14
CA PHE A 43 10.73 -10.07 6.19
C PHE A 43 10.81 -9.14 7.41
N VAL A 44 9.78 -8.33 7.64
CA VAL A 44 9.73 -7.43 8.81
C VAL A 44 9.83 -8.21 10.12
N MET A 45 9.08 -9.31 10.25
CA MET A 45 9.11 -10.15 11.45
C MET A 45 10.42 -10.95 11.60
N GLY A 46 11.13 -11.21 10.50
CA GLY A 46 12.40 -11.95 10.48
C GLY A 46 13.64 -11.10 10.75
N LEU A 47 13.50 -9.77 10.91
CA LEU A 47 14.63 -8.91 11.21
C LEU A 47 15.15 -9.11 12.63
N PRO A 48 16.48 -9.18 12.81
CA PRO A 48 17.07 -9.18 14.13
C PRO A 48 16.85 -7.81 14.82
N GLU A 49 16.89 -7.79 16.15
CA GLU A 49 16.56 -6.62 16.98
C GLU A 49 17.37 -5.38 16.59
N GLU A 50 18.66 -5.54 16.31
CA GLU A 50 19.56 -4.46 15.92
C GLU A 50 19.28 -3.84 14.54
N GLN A 51 18.46 -4.51 13.71
CA GLN A 51 18.05 -4.04 12.39
C GLN A 51 16.57 -3.65 12.32
N TYR A 52 15.81 -3.87 13.42
CA TYR A 52 14.39 -3.60 13.45
C TYR A 52 14.11 -2.10 13.63
N VAL A 53 13.50 -1.48 12.63
CA VAL A 53 13.29 -0.02 12.57
C VAL A 53 11.80 0.39 12.54
N TYR A 54 10.87 -0.57 12.52
CA TYR A 54 9.45 -0.29 12.24
C TYR A 54 8.62 0.09 13.46
N GLY A 55 9.18 0.03 14.67
CA GLY A 55 8.44 0.26 15.91
C GLY A 55 7.56 -0.92 16.34
N LEU A 56 7.24 -0.98 17.62
CA LEU A 56 6.38 -2.01 18.21
C LEU A 56 5.38 -1.35 19.18
N PRO A 57 4.15 -1.86 19.30
CA PRO A 57 3.56 -2.93 18.48
C PRO A 57 3.25 -2.44 17.07
N LEU A 58 3.47 -3.27 16.05
CA LEU A 58 3.17 -2.97 14.65
C LEU A 58 1.96 -3.79 14.19
N THR A 59 0.89 -3.14 13.77
CA THR A 59 -0.19 -3.80 13.02
C THR A 59 0.30 -4.06 11.60
N LEU A 60 0.34 -5.33 11.20
CA LEU A 60 0.87 -5.78 9.91
C LEU A 60 -0.07 -5.48 8.74
N GLY A 61 0.40 -5.78 7.53
CA GLY A 61 -0.36 -5.69 6.28
C GLY A 61 -0.20 -4.36 5.55
N HIS A 62 0.52 -4.40 4.43
CA HIS A 62 0.74 -3.22 3.57
C HIS A 62 -0.10 -3.25 2.28
N GLU A 63 -0.86 -4.31 2.07
CA GLU A 63 -1.86 -4.41 1.01
C GLU A 63 -3.25 -4.26 1.61
N GLY A 64 -3.91 -3.14 1.40
CA GLY A 64 -5.20 -2.85 2.00
C GLY A 64 -6.25 -2.41 0.98
N ALA A 65 -7.49 -2.90 1.15
CA ALA A 65 -8.66 -2.39 0.46
C ALA A 65 -9.88 -2.44 1.38
N GLY A 66 -10.77 -1.49 1.24
CA GLY A 66 -11.94 -1.39 2.11
C GLY A 66 -12.92 -0.34 1.67
N VAL A 67 -13.78 0.05 2.58
CA VAL A 67 -14.81 1.05 2.36
C VAL A 67 -14.54 2.22 3.31
N VAL A 68 -14.66 3.44 2.81
CA VAL A 68 -14.56 4.65 3.64
C VAL A 68 -15.60 4.59 4.77
N ASP A 69 -15.15 4.61 6.01
CA ASP A 69 -16.00 4.48 7.20
C ASP A 69 -16.18 5.82 7.92
N ALA A 70 -15.12 6.61 8.03
CA ALA A 70 -15.18 7.94 8.64
C ALA A 70 -14.13 8.87 8.01
N LEU A 71 -14.43 10.18 8.03
CA LEU A 71 -13.59 11.24 7.50
C LEU A 71 -13.14 12.15 8.63
N GLY A 72 -11.87 12.50 8.65
CA GLY A 72 -11.32 13.52 9.50
C GLY A 72 -11.70 14.94 9.04
N GLU A 73 -11.46 15.91 9.90
CA GLU A 73 -11.72 17.31 9.57
C GLU A 73 -10.94 17.74 8.31
N GLY A 74 -11.62 18.46 7.41
CA GLY A 74 -11.02 19.01 6.19
C GLY A 74 -10.86 18.02 5.03
N VAL A 75 -11.19 16.74 5.19
CA VAL A 75 -11.17 15.77 4.10
C VAL A 75 -12.25 16.09 3.06
N THR A 76 -11.84 16.11 1.80
CA THR A 76 -12.72 16.30 0.63
C THR A 76 -12.32 15.34 -0.48
N GLY A 77 -13.23 15.12 -1.46
CA GLY A 77 -12.94 14.30 -2.64
C GLY A 77 -13.18 12.80 -2.46
N VAL A 78 -13.64 12.37 -1.28
CA VAL A 78 -14.12 11.01 -1.00
C VAL A 78 -15.36 11.06 -0.12
N GLU A 79 -16.20 10.03 -0.18
CA GLU A 79 -17.44 9.93 0.59
C GLU A 79 -17.46 8.66 1.43
N VAL A 80 -18.16 8.72 2.59
CA VAL A 80 -18.42 7.52 3.40
C VAL A 80 -19.22 6.50 2.58
N GLY A 81 -18.78 5.26 2.61
CA GLY A 81 -19.37 4.17 1.82
C GLY A 81 -18.64 3.89 0.50
N GLU A 82 -17.70 4.73 0.09
CA GLU A 82 -16.94 4.56 -1.15
C GLU A 82 -15.89 3.43 -1.03
N PRO A 83 -15.83 2.47 -2.00
CA PRO A 83 -14.83 1.42 -1.99
C PRO A 83 -13.48 1.93 -2.50
N MET A 84 -12.42 1.70 -1.72
CA MET A 84 -11.07 2.22 -1.97
C MET A 84 -10.02 1.13 -1.83
N ALA A 85 -8.97 1.21 -2.65
CA ALA A 85 -7.69 0.54 -2.43
C ALA A 85 -6.67 1.52 -1.83
N VAL A 86 -5.76 1.02 -1.02
CA VAL A 86 -4.71 1.84 -0.39
C VAL A 86 -3.45 1.82 -1.25
N TYR A 87 -3.01 2.99 -1.68
CA TYR A 87 -1.70 3.17 -2.29
C TYR A 87 -0.63 3.13 -1.20
N GLY A 88 0.22 2.10 -1.21
CA GLY A 88 1.17 1.83 -0.12
C GLY A 88 2.35 2.80 0.02
N PRO A 89 3.00 3.27 -1.07
CA PRO A 89 4.11 4.20 -0.96
C PRO A 89 3.68 5.59 -0.48
N TRP A 90 3.89 5.88 0.81
CA TRP A 90 3.52 7.18 1.38
C TRP A 90 4.71 8.14 1.43
N GLY A 91 4.48 9.38 1.04
CA GLY A 91 5.44 10.46 1.04
C GLY A 91 4.83 11.78 1.48
N CYS A 92 5.61 12.86 1.49
CA CYS A 92 5.14 14.16 1.98
C CYS A 92 4.17 14.90 1.04
N GLY A 93 3.95 14.44 -0.19
CA GLY A 93 3.09 15.08 -1.20
C GLY A 93 3.66 16.37 -1.83
N LEU A 94 4.67 16.98 -1.24
CA LEU A 94 5.12 18.34 -1.57
C LEU A 94 6.50 18.41 -2.22
N CYS A 95 7.35 17.40 -2.04
CA CYS A 95 8.68 17.41 -2.62
C CYS A 95 8.66 17.02 -4.11
N HIS A 96 9.79 17.24 -4.79
CA HIS A 96 9.90 16.93 -6.23
C HIS A 96 9.61 15.45 -6.57
N ALA A 97 10.01 14.52 -5.72
CA ALA A 97 9.72 13.11 -5.92
C ALA A 97 8.20 12.83 -5.82
N CYS A 98 7.55 13.32 -4.75
CA CYS A 98 6.11 13.17 -4.55
C CYS A 98 5.29 13.85 -5.65
N ALA A 99 5.68 15.04 -6.08
CA ALA A 99 5.01 15.77 -7.16
C ALA A 99 5.07 15.03 -8.52
N LYS A 100 5.97 14.07 -8.67
CA LYS A 100 6.08 13.18 -9.84
C LYS A 100 5.40 11.82 -9.64
N GLY A 101 4.70 11.60 -8.52
CA GLY A 101 4.12 10.30 -8.18
C GLY A 101 5.15 9.24 -7.74
N ALA A 102 6.36 9.66 -7.38
CA ALA A 102 7.44 8.78 -6.90
C ALA A 102 7.61 8.93 -5.37
N GLU A 103 6.54 8.72 -4.61
CA GLU A 103 6.50 8.94 -3.16
C GLU A 103 7.42 7.99 -2.38
N ASN A 104 7.66 6.79 -2.91
CA ASN A 104 8.64 5.84 -2.39
C ASN A 104 10.09 6.39 -2.38
N TYR A 105 10.36 7.45 -3.12
CA TYR A 105 11.64 8.17 -3.12
C TYR A 105 11.56 9.51 -2.36
N CYS A 106 10.57 9.70 -1.49
CA CYS A 106 10.45 10.93 -0.71
C CYS A 106 11.64 11.13 0.24
N PRO A 107 12.52 12.14 0.02
CA PRO A 107 13.69 12.34 0.88
C PRO A 107 13.32 12.87 2.27
N ARG A 108 12.07 13.29 2.46
CA ARG A 108 11.57 13.88 3.71
C ARG A 108 10.75 12.92 4.56
N ALA A 109 10.45 11.71 4.06
CA ALA A 109 9.55 10.79 4.74
C ALA A 109 10.05 10.47 6.17
N ALA A 110 11.32 10.11 6.31
CA ALA A 110 11.91 9.78 7.61
C ALA A 110 11.92 10.98 8.58
N GLU A 111 12.25 12.18 8.09
CA GLU A 111 12.24 13.42 8.90
C GLU A 111 10.83 13.74 9.43
N LEU A 112 9.81 13.49 8.60
CA LEU A 112 8.41 13.78 8.93
C LEU A 112 7.72 12.62 9.67
N GLY A 113 8.40 11.52 9.94
CA GLY A 113 7.82 10.34 10.56
C GLY A 113 6.78 9.63 9.68
N ILE A 114 6.83 9.85 8.35
CA ILE A 114 5.92 9.20 7.41
C ILE A 114 6.45 7.79 7.14
N ALA A 115 5.63 6.80 7.40
CA ALA A 115 5.93 5.39 7.14
C ALA A 115 4.76 4.72 6.40
N PRO A 116 5.03 3.75 5.52
CA PRO A 116 3.98 2.99 4.86
C PRO A 116 3.16 2.14 5.83
N PRO A 117 1.88 1.85 5.51
CA PRO A 117 1.06 0.98 6.33
C PRO A 117 1.69 -0.42 6.43
N GLY A 118 1.65 -1.04 7.60
CA GLY A 118 2.27 -2.34 7.88
C GLY A 118 3.80 -2.37 7.86
N LEU A 119 4.44 -1.25 7.51
CA LEU A 119 5.89 -1.07 7.39
C LEU A 119 6.34 0.20 8.16
N GLY A 120 5.82 0.35 9.37
CA GLY A 120 6.11 1.47 10.27
C GLY A 120 4.85 2.21 10.74
N ALA A 121 3.86 2.44 9.87
CA ALA A 121 2.52 2.84 10.27
C ALA A 121 1.62 1.61 10.47
N PRO A 122 0.53 1.71 11.27
CA PRO A 122 -0.44 0.62 11.41
C PRO A 122 -1.02 0.18 10.06
N GLY A 123 -0.98 -1.13 9.79
CA GLY A 123 -1.37 -1.72 8.51
C GLY A 123 -2.81 -2.22 8.44
N ALA A 124 -3.10 -2.90 7.33
CA ALA A 124 -4.44 -3.36 6.95
C ALA A 124 -4.86 -4.71 7.55
N LEU A 125 -3.99 -5.44 8.24
CA LEU A 125 -4.39 -6.67 8.95
C LEU A 125 -5.14 -6.32 10.24
N ALA A 126 -6.21 -5.54 10.10
CA ALA A 126 -7.11 -5.08 11.15
C ALA A 126 -8.52 -4.85 10.59
N GLU A 127 -9.53 -4.71 11.44
CA GLU A 127 -10.90 -4.42 11.00
C GLU A 127 -11.04 -2.98 10.46
N TYR A 128 -10.20 -2.07 10.97
CA TYR A 128 -10.14 -0.67 10.50
C TYR A 128 -8.68 -0.22 10.41
N MET A 129 -8.42 0.69 9.47
CA MET A 129 -7.12 1.36 9.33
C MET A 129 -7.30 2.86 9.09
N ILE A 130 -6.30 3.63 9.46
CA ILE A 130 -6.20 5.04 9.11
C ILE A 130 -5.31 5.19 7.87
N VAL A 131 -5.76 5.99 6.94
CA VAL A 131 -4.98 6.47 5.79
C VAL A 131 -4.73 7.97 5.99
N ASP A 132 -3.47 8.35 5.95
CA ASP A 132 -3.03 9.70 6.37
C ASP A 132 -3.48 10.83 5.45
N ASP A 133 -3.77 10.52 4.19
CA ASP A 133 -4.17 11.52 3.20
C ASP A 133 -5.03 10.85 2.12
N VAL A 134 -6.05 11.55 1.62
CA VAL A 134 -6.94 11.07 0.56
C VAL A 134 -6.20 10.71 -0.74
N ARG A 135 -5.06 11.33 -1.02
CA ARG A 135 -4.21 11.00 -2.18
C ARG A 135 -3.64 9.57 -2.15
N HIS A 136 -3.64 8.93 -0.98
CA HIS A 136 -3.25 7.52 -0.82
C HIS A 136 -4.40 6.54 -1.02
N LEU A 137 -5.57 7.04 -1.43
CA LEU A 137 -6.76 6.25 -1.74
C LEU A 137 -7.00 6.21 -3.25
N VAL A 138 -7.24 5.02 -3.76
CA VAL A 138 -7.56 4.78 -5.17
C VAL A 138 -8.98 4.26 -5.25
N PRO A 139 -9.91 4.98 -5.90
CA PRO A 139 -11.29 4.53 -6.04
C PRO A 139 -11.37 3.20 -6.79
N LEU A 140 -12.09 2.24 -6.24
CA LEU A 140 -12.30 0.94 -6.88
C LEU A 140 -13.51 0.94 -7.84
N GLY A 141 -14.43 1.90 -7.70
CA GLY A 141 -15.68 1.89 -8.45
C GLY A 141 -16.43 0.58 -8.21
N ASP A 142 -16.74 -0.14 -9.27
CA ASP A 142 -17.46 -1.42 -9.23
C ASP A 142 -16.55 -2.65 -8.98
N LEU A 143 -15.26 -2.44 -8.77
CA LEU A 143 -14.33 -3.54 -8.52
C LEU A 143 -14.50 -4.09 -7.09
N ASP A 144 -14.46 -5.42 -6.97
CA ASP A 144 -14.50 -6.09 -5.67
C ASP A 144 -13.16 -5.87 -4.91
N PRO A 145 -13.19 -5.26 -3.71
CA PRO A 145 -11.99 -5.07 -2.90
C PRO A 145 -11.24 -6.38 -2.61
N VAL A 146 -11.95 -7.48 -2.40
CA VAL A 146 -11.33 -8.80 -2.10
C VAL A 146 -10.56 -9.32 -3.31
N ALA A 147 -11.10 -9.14 -4.51
CA ALA A 147 -10.47 -9.61 -5.75
C ALA A 147 -9.29 -8.71 -6.18
N THR A 148 -9.21 -7.48 -5.69
CA THR A 148 -8.26 -6.46 -6.19
C THR A 148 -7.20 -6.05 -5.17
N VAL A 149 -7.35 -6.39 -3.89
CA VAL A 149 -6.45 -5.93 -2.82
C VAL A 149 -4.97 -6.22 -3.09
N SER A 150 -4.63 -7.38 -3.63
CA SER A 150 -3.23 -7.73 -3.95
C SER A 150 -2.61 -6.85 -5.05
N LEU A 151 -3.43 -6.11 -5.81
CA LEU A 151 -2.92 -5.17 -6.80
C LEU A 151 -2.26 -3.95 -6.17
N THR A 152 -2.50 -3.69 -4.89
CA THR A 152 -1.92 -2.56 -4.15
C THR A 152 -0.42 -2.69 -3.90
N ASP A 153 0.13 -3.93 -3.93
CA ASP A 153 1.57 -4.21 -3.95
C ASP A 153 1.94 -5.20 -5.05
N ALA A 154 1.41 -6.43 -5.04
CA ALA A 154 1.77 -7.44 -6.03
C ALA A 154 1.42 -7.04 -7.48
N GLY A 155 0.49 -6.11 -7.66
CA GLY A 155 0.21 -5.45 -8.95
C GLY A 155 1.09 -4.24 -9.20
N LEU A 156 1.15 -3.32 -8.24
CA LEU A 156 1.84 -2.04 -8.34
C LEU A 156 3.35 -2.20 -8.57
N THR A 157 3.98 -3.07 -7.79
CA THR A 157 5.44 -3.29 -7.84
C THR A 157 5.93 -3.77 -9.21
N PRO A 158 5.39 -4.86 -9.81
CA PRO A 158 5.80 -5.26 -11.15
C PRO A 158 5.36 -4.27 -12.23
N TYR A 159 4.22 -3.58 -12.08
CA TYR A 159 3.81 -2.54 -13.00
C TYR A 159 4.84 -1.40 -13.03
N HIS A 160 5.29 -0.92 -11.87
CA HIS A 160 6.35 0.08 -11.77
C HIS A 160 7.65 -0.37 -12.45
N ALA A 161 8.08 -1.61 -12.21
CA ALA A 161 9.27 -2.16 -12.85
C ALA A 161 9.17 -2.21 -14.38
N ILE A 162 8.00 -2.63 -14.91
CA ILE A 162 7.75 -2.69 -16.35
C ILE A 162 7.75 -1.28 -16.94
N VAL A 163 7.00 -0.33 -16.36
CA VAL A 163 6.91 1.05 -16.85
C VAL A 163 8.26 1.74 -16.84
N SER A 164 9.06 1.53 -15.79
CA SER A 164 10.42 2.07 -15.69
C SER A 164 11.39 1.46 -16.70
N SER A 165 11.03 0.36 -17.34
CA SER A 165 11.86 -0.38 -18.30
C SER A 165 11.31 -0.33 -19.74
N LEU A 166 10.30 0.50 -20.02
CA LEU A 166 9.64 0.53 -21.34
C LEU A 166 10.61 0.82 -22.50
N ASP A 167 11.62 1.64 -22.29
CA ASP A 167 12.64 1.93 -23.31
C ASP A 167 13.46 0.67 -23.70
N ALA A 168 13.58 -0.30 -22.78
CA ALA A 168 14.23 -1.58 -23.02
C ALA A 168 13.26 -2.68 -23.50
N LEU A 169 11.98 -2.37 -23.62
CA LEU A 169 10.90 -3.30 -23.99
C LEU A 169 10.16 -2.82 -25.26
N PRO A 170 10.85 -2.59 -26.39
CA PRO A 170 10.19 -2.20 -27.64
C PRO A 170 9.29 -3.34 -28.16
N ALA A 171 8.35 -2.98 -29.03
CA ALA A 171 7.47 -3.97 -29.66
C ALA A 171 8.25 -5.09 -30.34
N GLY A 172 7.90 -6.34 -30.06
CA GLY A 172 8.57 -7.53 -30.56
C GLY A 172 9.76 -7.99 -29.71
N SER A 173 10.12 -7.30 -28.63
CA SER A 173 11.12 -7.78 -27.67
C SER A 173 10.59 -8.96 -26.84
N THR A 174 11.52 -9.70 -26.23
CA THR A 174 11.19 -10.78 -25.29
C THR A 174 11.50 -10.36 -23.88
N ALA A 175 10.50 -10.39 -22.99
CA ALA A 175 10.69 -10.22 -21.55
C ALA A 175 10.70 -11.60 -20.87
N VAL A 176 11.64 -11.78 -19.93
CA VAL A 176 11.73 -13.00 -19.11
C VAL A 176 11.38 -12.65 -17.68
N VAL A 177 10.36 -13.31 -17.12
CA VAL A 177 9.98 -13.19 -15.71
C VAL A 177 10.51 -14.39 -14.95
N ILE A 178 11.39 -14.15 -13.98
CA ILE A 178 11.96 -15.21 -13.14
C ILE A 178 11.21 -15.26 -11.82
N GLY A 179 10.53 -16.38 -11.57
CA GLY A 179 9.66 -16.59 -10.42
C GLY A 179 8.18 -16.31 -10.72
N ALA A 180 7.31 -17.21 -10.28
CA ALA A 180 5.85 -17.15 -10.51
C ALA A 180 5.06 -17.00 -9.20
N GLY A 181 5.64 -16.31 -8.21
CA GLY A 181 4.95 -15.87 -7.00
C GLY A 181 4.00 -14.71 -7.28
N GLY A 182 3.53 -14.01 -6.24
CA GLY A 182 2.57 -12.90 -6.36
C GLY A 182 2.97 -11.86 -7.41
N LEU A 183 4.17 -11.31 -7.31
CA LEU A 183 4.67 -10.30 -8.24
C LEU A 183 4.86 -10.87 -9.66
N GLY A 184 5.54 -12.03 -9.76
CA GLY A 184 5.87 -12.62 -11.07
C GLY A 184 4.64 -13.09 -11.84
N HIS A 185 3.61 -13.56 -11.15
CA HIS A 185 2.33 -13.90 -11.75
C HIS A 185 1.67 -12.66 -12.41
N VAL A 186 1.62 -11.54 -11.71
CA VAL A 186 1.07 -10.29 -12.26
C VAL A 186 1.98 -9.71 -13.35
N ALA A 187 3.31 -9.72 -13.15
CA ALA A 187 4.27 -9.27 -14.15
C ALA A 187 4.09 -9.99 -15.49
N SER A 188 3.98 -11.32 -15.48
CA SER A 188 3.82 -12.13 -16.70
C SER A 188 2.53 -11.78 -17.46
N ARG A 189 1.46 -11.43 -16.76
CA ARG A 189 0.19 -10.99 -17.38
C ARG A 189 0.28 -9.55 -17.92
N SER A 190 1.03 -8.69 -17.24
CA SER A 190 1.21 -7.29 -17.61
C SER A 190 2.14 -7.11 -18.81
N CYS A 191 3.23 -7.88 -18.91
CA CYS A 191 4.14 -7.86 -20.05
C CYS A 191 3.45 -8.29 -21.36
N GLY A 192 2.48 -9.20 -21.30
CA GLY A 192 1.71 -9.64 -22.48
C GLY A 192 0.67 -8.64 -22.99
N ARG A 193 0.43 -7.58 -22.25
CA ARG A 193 -0.46 -6.47 -22.62
C ARG A 193 0.42 -5.24 -22.73
N SER A 194 0.71 -4.78 -23.96
CA SER A 194 1.44 -3.52 -24.15
C SER A 194 0.74 -2.42 -23.33
N PRO A 195 1.36 -1.85 -22.29
CA PRO A 195 0.74 -0.77 -21.57
C PRO A 195 0.58 0.37 -22.57
N ALA A 196 -0.64 0.83 -22.78
CA ALA A 196 -0.84 2.10 -23.45
C ALA A 196 -0.03 3.14 -22.68
N PRO A 197 0.74 4.04 -23.36
CA PRO A 197 1.45 5.08 -22.65
C PRO A 197 0.44 5.83 -21.77
N PRO A 198 0.79 6.16 -20.51
CA PRO A 198 -0.11 6.91 -19.66
C PRO A 198 -0.48 8.19 -20.40
N SER A 199 -1.75 8.30 -20.76
CA SER A 199 -2.26 9.57 -21.30
C SER A 199 -2.00 10.59 -20.20
N SER A 200 -1.15 11.58 -20.50
CA SER A 200 -0.80 12.70 -19.64
C SER A 200 -2.07 13.50 -19.29
N ARG A 201 -2.80 13.06 -18.28
CA ARG A 201 -3.86 13.83 -17.63
C ARG A 201 -3.90 13.49 -16.16
N TRP A 202 -2.97 14.09 -15.45
CA TRP A 202 -3.17 14.40 -14.05
C TRP A 202 -3.23 15.94 -14.00
N THR A 203 -4.42 16.47 -14.02
CA THR A 203 -4.71 17.87 -13.64
C THR A 203 -5.22 17.85 -12.22
#